data_a8e4a6f0447031a1f6007cde5615651e
#
_entry.id   a8e4a6f0447031a1f6007cde5615651e
#
_cell.length_a   1.000
_cell.length_b   1.000
_cell.length_c   1.000
_cell.angle_alpha   90.00
_cell.angle_beta   90.00
_cell.angle_gamma   90.00
#
_symmetry.space_group_name_H-M   'P 1'
#
loop_
_entity.id
_entity.type
_entity.pdbx_description
1 polymer ?
#
loop_
_entity_poly.entity_id
_entity_poly.type
_entity_poly.pdbx_seq_one_letter_code
_entity_poly.pdbx_strand_id
1 'polypeptide(L)'
;MISTLIGIRMSLLARAAIASSIVLLACGATNVLAQATAADPGFLEHDAVTPPLLFREVWQQPPHTGPLNDENRRITPQALTNPDLELKLYGPDAANIQVTSHNGIPDLWNGFTTSPVALTLKHKGAYLDLTGLTRMRWRTRTENLHVLHPIVKLADGTLLVGSQTFESPQRRMAGSQRFTGNFVVSEVTFDDQRWFELDPDKVVVKLEVNNPDLSRVDEIGYVDLMPGGGHGTAGCTNVSWIEVYAAARKR
;
A
#
# COMPACT_ATOMS: atom_id res chain seq x y z
N MET A 1 23.65 30.60 -56.32
CA MET A 1 23.02 31.84 -56.88
C MET A 1 22.16 32.43 -55.79
N ILE A 2 22.55 33.69 -55.43
CA ILE A 2 21.78 34.80 -54.80
C ILE A 2 21.32 34.56 -53.37
N SER A 3 22.10 34.96 -52.47
CA SER A 3 22.20 36.15 -51.55
C SER A 3 20.98 37.03 -51.48
N THR A 4 20.47 37.28 -50.28
CA THR A 4 20.08 38.61 -49.89
C THR A 4 20.13 38.76 -48.36
N LEU A 5 21.11 39.51 -47.89
CA LEU A 5 21.20 40.17 -46.62
C LEU A 5 20.22 41.34 -46.58
N ILE A 6 19.49 41.51 -45.49
CA ILE A 6 18.95 42.82 -45.13
C ILE A 6 19.21 43.03 -43.65
N GLY A 7 20.14 43.93 -43.38
CA GLY A 7 20.36 44.57 -42.10
C GLY A 7 19.57 45.86 -41.98
N ILE A 8 18.99 46.14 -40.85
CA ILE A 8 18.47 47.45 -40.47
C ILE A 8 18.78 47.66 -38.97
N ARG A 9 19.77 48.44 -38.71
CA ARG A 9 19.87 49.80 -38.14
C ARG A 9 19.34 49.97 -36.73
N MET A 10 20.34 50.20 -35.89
CA MET A 10 20.23 50.86 -34.57
C MET A 10 19.60 52.26 -34.71
N SER A 11 18.76 52.66 -33.78
CA SER A 11 18.57 54.03 -33.39
C SER A 11 18.71 54.22 -31.90
N LEU A 12 19.75 54.96 -31.55
CA LEU A 12 19.93 55.63 -30.26
C LEU A 12 18.94 56.78 -30.12
N LEU A 13 18.72 57.15 -28.84
CA LEU A 13 18.15 58.32 -28.22
C LEU A 13 16.82 57.98 -27.49
N ALA A 14 16.69 58.12 -26.18
CA ALA A 14 16.94 59.31 -25.39
C ALA A 14 17.12 58.97 -23.88
N ARG A 15 18.06 59.63 -23.27
CA ARG A 15 18.21 59.76 -21.82
C ARG A 15 17.10 60.66 -21.28
N ALA A 16 16.34 60.21 -20.30
CA ALA A 16 15.63 61.10 -19.38
C ALA A 16 15.91 60.63 -17.96
N ALA A 17 16.70 61.42 -17.28
CA ALA A 17 16.93 61.31 -15.85
C ALA A 17 15.66 61.81 -15.14
N ILE A 18 15.09 60.99 -14.28
CA ILE A 18 14.18 61.46 -13.22
C ILE A 18 14.74 60.97 -11.93
N ALA A 19 15.41 61.85 -11.23
CA ALA A 19 15.65 61.75 -9.82
C ALA A 19 14.34 62.09 -9.10
N SER A 20 13.86 61.24 -8.25
CA SER A 20 12.97 61.66 -7.16
C SER A 20 12.70 60.54 -6.18
N SER A 21 13.11 60.83 -4.96
CA SER A 21 12.44 60.47 -3.70
C SER A 21 12.47 59.02 -3.26
N ILE A 22 13.57 58.74 -2.57
CA ILE A 22 13.58 57.70 -1.53
C ILE A 22 12.65 58.17 -0.41
N VAL A 23 11.43 57.66 -0.35
CA VAL A 23 10.62 57.72 0.87
C VAL A 23 10.94 56.44 1.65
N LEU A 24 11.71 56.60 2.72
CA LEU A 24 11.83 55.57 3.76
C LEU A 24 10.43 55.35 4.36
N LEU A 25 9.75 54.31 3.98
CA LEU A 25 8.69 53.72 4.78
C LEU A 25 9.32 52.65 5.67
N ALA A 26 9.96 53.09 6.74
CA ALA A 26 10.23 52.30 7.91
C ALA A 26 8.92 52.25 8.72
N CYS A 27 8.03 51.32 8.37
CA CYS A 27 6.86 51.05 9.19
C CYS A 27 6.46 49.61 9.01
N GLY A 28 6.60 48.84 10.07
CA GLY A 28 5.81 47.65 10.29
C GLY A 28 6.40 46.28 9.98
N ALA A 29 7.68 46.06 10.20
CA ALA A 29 8.23 44.69 10.16
C ALA A 29 8.29 44.00 11.54
N THR A 30 7.51 44.46 12.51
CA THR A 30 7.58 43.86 13.87
C THR A 30 6.29 43.16 14.31
N ASN A 31 5.28 42.99 13.45
CA ASN A 31 4.03 42.35 13.89
C ASN A 31 3.64 41.07 13.12
N VAL A 32 4.51 40.54 12.27
CA VAL A 32 4.19 39.27 11.57
C VAL A 32 4.83 38.04 12.27
N LEU A 33 5.74 38.25 13.24
CA LEU A 33 6.34 37.14 14.00
C LEU A 33 5.62 36.79 15.31
N ALA A 34 4.59 37.54 15.69
CA ALA A 34 3.87 37.29 16.94
C ALA A 34 2.53 36.56 16.75
N GLN A 35 2.14 36.21 15.53
CA GLN A 35 0.91 35.42 15.28
C GLN A 35 1.17 33.96 14.94
N ALA A 36 2.40 33.51 14.95
CA ALA A 36 2.73 32.10 14.71
C ALA A 36 2.90 31.26 15.98
N THR A 37 2.49 31.76 17.16
CA THR A 37 2.68 31.04 18.43
C THR A 37 1.43 30.87 19.27
N ALA A 38 0.26 31.03 18.71
CA ALA A 38 -0.90 30.38 19.26
C ALA A 38 -1.07 29.06 18.50
N ALA A 39 -0.17 28.11 18.74
CA ALA A 39 -0.47 26.70 18.47
C ALA A 39 -1.78 26.43 19.22
N ASP A 40 -2.81 26.02 18.49
CA ASP A 40 -4.03 25.51 19.08
C ASP A 40 -3.62 24.48 20.14
N PRO A 41 -3.86 24.70 21.43
CA PRO A 41 -3.46 23.75 22.46
C PRO A 41 -4.13 22.38 22.25
N GLY A 42 -5.22 22.29 21.49
CA GLY A 42 -5.80 21.02 21.03
C GLY A 42 -4.95 20.27 20.01
N PHE A 43 -4.02 20.92 19.32
CA PHE A 43 -3.14 20.25 18.34
C PHE A 43 -1.92 19.58 19.01
N LEU A 44 -1.58 19.97 20.24
CA LEU A 44 -0.43 19.43 20.96
C LEU A 44 -0.81 18.30 21.95
N GLU A 45 -2.10 18.04 22.18
CA GLU A 45 -2.56 16.97 23.07
C GLU A 45 -2.66 15.59 22.39
N HIS A 46 -2.40 15.49 21.12
CA HIS A 46 -2.34 14.21 20.42
C HIS A 46 -0.89 13.83 20.07
N ASP A 47 -0.05 13.66 21.05
CA ASP A 47 1.08 12.73 20.96
C ASP A 47 0.51 11.30 20.90
N ALA A 48 -0.30 11.04 19.88
CA ALA A 48 -0.77 9.71 19.57
C ALA A 48 0.47 8.89 19.21
N VAL A 49 0.94 8.13 20.18
CA VAL A 49 2.14 7.29 20.05
C VAL A 49 1.89 6.31 18.91
N THR A 50 2.63 6.47 17.85
CA THR A 50 2.61 5.51 16.75
C THR A 50 3.01 4.14 17.28
N PRO A 51 2.17 3.10 17.13
CA PRO A 51 2.49 1.78 17.62
C PRO A 51 3.79 1.25 17.02
N PRO A 52 4.56 0.45 17.79
CA PRO A 52 5.77 -0.18 17.28
C PRO A 52 5.46 -1.20 16.19
N LEU A 53 6.50 -1.58 15.43
CA LEU A 53 6.43 -2.73 14.54
C LEU A 53 6.16 -3.98 15.38
N LEU A 54 4.98 -4.59 15.20
CA LEU A 54 4.62 -5.83 15.87
C LEU A 54 5.24 -7.04 15.17
N PHE A 55 5.12 -7.08 13.85
CA PHE A 55 5.80 -8.10 13.04
C PHE A 55 6.03 -7.61 11.61
N ARG A 56 6.97 -8.27 10.97
CA ARG A 56 7.20 -8.23 9.53
C ARG A 56 7.23 -9.65 9.00
N GLU A 57 6.61 -9.86 7.85
CA GLU A 57 6.74 -11.08 7.08
C GLU A 57 7.37 -10.78 5.73
N VAL A 58 8.39 -11.53 5.40
CA VAL A 58 8.97 -11.66 4.07
C VAL A 58 8.90 -13.14 3.69
N TRP A 59 8.64 -13.44 2.44
CA TRP A 59 8.40 -14.80 2.02
C TRP A 59 9.70 -15.55 1.73
N GLN A 60 9.67 -16.84 1.86
CA GLN A 60 10.74 -17.72 1.38
C GLN A 60 10.16 -18.83 0.52
N GLN A 61 10.97 -19.33 -0.41
CA GLN A 61 10.58 -20.48 -1.21
C GLN A 61 10.38 -21.69 -0.28
N PRO A 62 9.21 -22.38 -0.33
CA PRO A 62 9.02 -23.59 0.43
C PRO A 62 10.08 -24.65 0.07
N PRO A 63 10.49 -25.51 0.99
CA PRO A 63 11.41 -26.62 0.71
C PRO A 63 10.85 -27.49 -0.43
N HIS A 64 11.68 -27.80 -1.40
CA HIS A 64 11.28 -28.60 -2.55
C HIS A 64 12.43 -29.51 -3.01
N THR A 65 12.10 -30.54 -3.75
CA THR A 65 13.05 -31.42 -4.44
C THR A 65 12.94 -31.21 -5.95
N GLY A 66 14.08 -31.20 -6.63
CA GLY A 66 14.13 -30.96 -8.08
C GLY A 66 13.97 -29.51 -8.49
N PRO A 67 13.82 -29.24 -9.81
CA PRO A 67 13.65 -27.91 -10.35
C PRO A 67 12.35 -27.24 -9.88
N LEU A 68 12.37 -25.91 -9.75
CA LEU A 68 11.17 -25.14 -9.47
C LEU A 68 10.14 -25.29 -10.61
N ASN A 69 8.91 -25.61 -10.23
CA ASN A 69 7.75 -25.70 -11.10
C ASN A 69 6.50 -25.10 -10.41
N ASP A 70 5.38 -25.06 -11.08
CA ASP A 70 4.17 -24.43 -10.55
C ASP A 70 3.63 -25.12 -9.29
N GLU A 71 3.85 -26.41 -9.15
CA GLU A 71 3.37 -27.17 -8.00
C GLU A 71 4.22 -26.91 -6.76
N ASN A 72 5.56 -26.96 -6.86
CA ASN A 72 6.43 -26.77 -5.72
C ASN A 72 6.69 -25.30 -5.35
N ARG A 73 6.14 -24.37 -6.14
CA ARG A 73 6.04 -22.94 -5.79
C ARG A 73 4.79 -22.59 -4.99
N ARG A 74 3.80 -23.49 -4.94
CA ARG A 74 2.57 -23.21 -4.19
C ARG A 74 2.87 -22.83 -2.76
N ILE A 75 2.12 -21.84 -2.28
CA ILE A 75 2.30 -21.35 -0.92
C ILE A 75 1.95 -22.44 0.10
N THR A 76 2.80 -22.59 1.10
CA THR A 76 2.60 -23.47 2.23
C THR A 76 2.99 -22.75 3.51
N PRO A 77 2.67 -23.25 4.70
CA PRO A 77 3.14 -22.64 5.96
C PRO A 77 4.66 -22.46 6.04
N GLN A 78 5.44 -23.26 5.31
CA GLN A 78 6.89 -23.13 5.24
C GLN A 78 7.38 -21.94 4.41
N ALA A 79 6.46 -21.24 3.73
CA ALA A 79 6.78 -19.99 3.05
C ALA A 79 6.98 -18.81 4.02
N LEU A 80 6.54 -18.95 5.27
CA LEU A 80 6.75 -17.92 6.30
C LEU A 80 8.20 -17.94 6.79
N THR A 81 8.78 -16.75 6.94
CA THR A 81 10.10 -16.57 7.58
C THR A 81 9.97 -16.26 9.06
N ASN A 82 8.86 -15.67 9.48
CA ASN A 82 8.60 -15.34 10.88
C ASN A 82 7.94 -16.53 11.60
N PRO A 83 8.62 -17.15 12.57
CA PRO A 83 8.12 -18.35 13.27
C PRO A 83 6.91 -18.06 14.18
N ASP A 84 6.67 -16.80 14.53
CA ASP A 84 5.55 -16.39 15.39
C ASP A 84 4.23 -16.24 14.62
N LEU A 85 4.27 -16.45 13.31
CA LEU A 85 3.10 -16.31 12.45
C LEU A 85 2.55 -17.67 11.99
N GLU A 86 1.25 -17.69 11.71
CA GLU A 86 0.55 -18.73 10.97
C GLU A 86 -0.05 -18.17 9.71
N LEU A 87 0.06 -18.93 8.62
CA LEU A 87 -0.57 -18.63 7.35
C LEU A 87 -2.01 -19.14 7.33
N LYS A 88 -2.95 -18.31 6.90
CA LYS A 88 -4.33 -18.69 6.60
C LYS A 88 -4.68 -18.30 5.17
N LEU A 89 -5.39 -19.18 4.49
CA LEU A 89 -5.79 -19.00 3.10
C LEU A 89 -7.30 -19.10 3.00
N TYR A 90 -7.92 -18.26 2.18
CA TYR A 90 -9.36 -18.17 1.97
C TYR A 90 -9.69 -18.16 0.48
N GLY A 91 -10.79 -18.80 0.15
CA GLY A 91 -11.23 -19.00 -1.23
C GLY A 91 -10.76 -20.33 -1.82
N PRO A 92 -11.50 -20.87 -2.82
CA PRO A 92 -11.28 -22.22 -3.34
C PRO A 92 -9.91 -22.39 -4.01
N ASP A 93 -9.36 -21.33 -4.56
CA ASP A 93 -8.09 -21.36 -5.31
C ASP A 93 -6.90 -20.79 -4.53
N ALA A 94 -7.06 -20.42 -3.27
CA ALA A 94 -6.01 -19.75 -2.51
C ALA A 94 -4.72 -20.60 -2.38
N ALA A 95 -4.83 -21.94 -2.44
CA ALA A 95 -3.68 -22.84 -2.48
C ALA A 95 -2.87 -22.74 -3.78
N ASN A 96 -3.38 -22.07 -4.83
CA ASN A 96 -2.65 -21.84 -6.08
C ASN A 96 -1.81 -20.57 -6.06
N ILE A 97 -1.86 -19.77 -4.99
CA ILE A 97 -0.90 -18.68 -4.76
C ILE A 97 0.49 -19.28 -4.76
N GLN A 98 1.42 -18.66 -5.48
CA GLN A 98 2.80 -19.15 -5.60
C GLN A 98 3.80 -18.23 -4.92
N VAL A 99 4.88 -18.78 -4.42
CA VAL A 99 6.07 -18.02 -4.07
C VAL A 99 6.93 -17.89 -5.31
N THR A 100 7.11 -16.67 -5.76
CA THR A 100 7.94 -16.31 -6.91
C THR A 100 9.11 -15.43 -6.48
N SER A 101 9.90 -14.94 -7.42
CA SER A 101 11.01 -14.05 -7.11
C SER A 101 11.19 -13.03 -8.22
N HIS A 102 11.29 -11.76 -7.82
CA HIS A 102 11.64 -10.67 -8.71
C HIS A 102 12.96 -10.04 -8.26
N ASN A 103 13.96 -10.07 -9.14
CA ASN A 103 15.32 -9.58 -8.84
C ASN A 103 15.93 -10.22 -7.58
N GLY A 104 15.68 -11.52 -7.37
CA GLY A 104 16.18 -12.25 -6.21
C GLY A 104 15.42 -12.01 -4.91
N ILE A 105 14.35 -11.22 -4.91
CA ILE A 105 13.51 -10.96 -3.74
C ILE A 105 12.24 -11.80 -3.88
N PRO A 106 11.95 -12.70 -2.91
CA PRO A 106 10.72 -13.48 -2.92
C PRO A 106 9.48 -12.61 -2.82
N ASP A 107 8.42 -13.07 -3.44
CA ASP A 107 7.09 -12.46 -3.38
C ASP A 107 6.00 -13.51 -3.60
N LEU A 108 4.79 -13.23 -3.15
CA LEU A 108 3.61 -14.03 -3.44
C LEU A 108 3.00 -13.57 -4.76
N TRP A 109 2.64 -14.50 -5.60
CA TRP A 109 2.02 -14.27 -6.90
C TRP A 109 0.66 -14.97 -7.01
N ASN A 110 -0.38 -14.21 -7.33
CA ASN A 110 -1.77 -14.69 -7.45
C ASN A 110 -2.18 -15.00 -8.91
N GLY A 111 -1.22 -15.27 -9.79
CA GLY A 111 -1.50 -15.37 -11.22
C GLY A 111 -2.33 -16.59 -11.66
N PHE A 112 -2.32 -17.69 -10.92
CA PHE A 112 -3.03 -18.92 -11.28
C PHE A 112 -4.30 -19.17 -10.46
N THR A 113 -4.86 -18.13 -9.85
CA THR A 113 -6.13 -18.24 -9.15
C THR A 113 -7.27 -17.95 -10.12
N THR A 114 -8.22 -18.86 -10.27
CA THR A 114 -9.39 -18.71 -11.16
C THR A 114 -10.59 -18.11 -10.46
N SER A 115 -10.46 -17.87 -9.16
CA SER A 115 -11.45 -17.22 -8.31
C SER A 115 -10.76 -16.17 -7.41
N PRO A 116 -11.50 -15.27 -6.77
CA PRO A 116 -10.98 -14.39 -5.74
C PRO A 116 -10.26 -15.16 -4.61
N VAL A 117 -9.17 -14.60 -4.10
CA VAL A 117 -8.37 -15.24 -3.05
C VAL A 117 -8.00 -14.23 -1.97
N ALA A 118 -7.91 -14.75 -0.74
CA ALA A 118 -7.44 -13.97 0.38
C ALA A 118 -6.39 -14.74 1.19
N LEU A 119 -5.48 -13.98 1.78
CA LEU A 119 -4.42 -14.51 2.63
C LEU A 119 -4.31 -13.65 3.87
N THR A 120 -4.21 -14.29 5.04
CA THR A 120 -3.94 -13.61 6.29
C THR A 120 -2.79 -14.25 7.07
N LEU A 121 -2.22 -13.45 7.94
CA LEU A 121 -1.21 -13.80 8.92
C LEU A 121 -1.83 -13.70 10.31
N LYS A 122 -1.73 -14.77 11.09
CA LYS A 122 -2.17 -14.84 12.47
C LYS A 122 -0.95 -14.87 13.39
N HIS A 123 -0.89 -13.93 14.35
CA HIS A 123 0.16 -13.97 15.36
C HIS A 123 -0.20 -15.01 16.44
N LYS A 124 0.69 -16.01 16.66
CA LYS A 124 0.43 -17.16 17.55
C LYS A 124 0.18 -16.76 19.01
N GLY A 125 0.93 -15.78 19.49
CA GLY A 125 0.94 -15.38 20.91
C GLY A 125 0.00 -14.25 21.28
N ALA A 126 -0.61 -13.54 20.31
CA ALA A 126 -1.37 -12.33 20.60
C ALA A 126 -2.49 -12.06 19.59
N TYR A 127 -3.53 -11.35 20.03
CA TYR A 127 -4.37 -10.56 19.15
C TYR A 127 -3.68 -9.25 18.81
N LEU A 128 -4.08 -8.63 17.70
CA LEU A 128 -3.65 -7.31 17.29
C LEU A 128 -4.69 -6.29 17.74
N ASP A 129 -4.23 -5.21 18.37
CA ASP A 129 -5.06 -4.03 18.60
C ASP A 129 -4.82 -3.06 17.44
N LEU A 130 -5.79 -2.96 16.55
CA LEU A 130 -5.75 -2.10 15.36
C LEU A 130 -6.49 -0.78 15.55
N THR A 131 -6.68 -0.35 16.80
CA THR A 131 -7.27 0.96 17.12
C THR A 131 -6.23 2.09 17.10
N GLY A 132 -6.66 3.32 16.88
CA GLY A 132 -5.80 4.50 16.85
C GLY A 132 -4.86 4.53 15.64
N LEU A 133 -3.62 5.00 15.81
CA LEU A 133 -2.64 5.20 14.73
C LEU A 133 -1.95 3.92 14.25
N THR A 134 -2.64 2.80 14.31
CA THR A 134 -2.16 1.53 13.79
C THR A 134 -2.16 1.52 12.26
N ARG A 135 -1.23 0.79 11.69
CA ARG A 135 -1.10 0.70 10.25
C ARG A 135 -0.50 -0.61 9.78
N MET A 136 -0.81 -0.95 8.56
CA MET A 136 -0.13 -2.00 7.81
C MET A 136 0.63 -1.35 6.65
N ARG A 137 1.87 -1.74 6.46
CA ARG A 137 2.65 -1.41 5.26
C ARG A 137 2.91 -2.67 4.48
N TRP A 138 2.86 -2.55 3.19
CA TRP A 138 3.17 -3.65 2.29
C TRP A 138 3.90 -3.18 1.06
N ARG A 139 4.64 -4.09 0.46
CA ARG A 139 5.29 -3.85 -0.83
C ARG A 139 4.64 -4.76 -1.87
N THR A 140 3.91 -4.13 -2.78
CA THR A 140 3.02 -4.82 -3.72
C THR A 140 3.28 -4.40 -5.15
N ARG A 141 2.86 -5.25 -6.07
CA ARG A 141 2.71 -4.95 -7.48
C ARG A 141 1.36 -5.49 -7.94
N THR A 142 0.56 -4.64 -8.54
CA THR A 142 -0.72 -5.02 -9.14
C THR A 142 -0.69 -4.72 -10.63
N GLU A 143 -1.36 -5.51 -11.42
CA GLU A 143 -1.42 -5.35 -12.87
C GLU A 143 -2.88 -5.24 -13.32
N ASN A 144 -3.12 -4.41 -14.34
CA ASN A 144 -4.42 -4.20 -14.98
C ASN A 144 -5.53 -3.78 -14.01
N LEU A 145 -6.54 -4.64 -13.81
CA LEU A 145 -7.69 -4.36 -12.97
C LEU A 145 -7.55 -4.88 -11.53
N HIS A 146 -6.42 -5.51 -11.22
CA HIS A 146 -6.18 -6.01 -9.87
C HIS A 146 -5.92 -4.88 -8.89
N VAL A 147 -6.62 -4.94 -7.79
CA VAL A 147 -6.41 -4.09 -6.62
C VAL A 147 -6.41 -4.97 -5.37
N LEU A 148 -5.59 -4.60 -4.39
CA LEU A 148 -5.56 -5.29 -3.11
C LEU A 148 -6.33 -4.49 -2.07
N HIS A 149 -7.13 -5.17 -1.28
CA HIS A 149 -7.79 -4.63 -0.11
C HIS A 149 -7.19 -5.22 1.16
N PRO A 150 -7.09 -4.46 2.25
CA PRO A 150 -6.77 -5.02 3.54
C PRO A 150 -7.92 -5.88 4.05
N ILE A 151 -7.59 -6.99 4.70
CA ILE A 151 -8.57 -7.80 5.42
C ILE A 151 -8.12 -8.05 6.84
N VAL A 152 -9.09 -8.19 7.73
CA VAL A 152 -8.87 -8.59 9.11
C VAL A 152 -9.89 -9.64 9.52
N LYS A 153 -9.50 -10.53 10.42
CA LYS A 153 -10.42 -11.43 11.08
C LYS A 153 -10.52 -11.06 12.55
N LEU A 154 -11.71 -10.80 13.00
CA LEU A 154 -11.97 -10.46 14.41
C LEU A 154 -11.83 -11.68 15.32
N ALA A 155 -11.72 -11.47 16.62
CA ALA A 155 -11.63 -12.54 17.62
C ALA A 155 -12.87 -13.45 17.65
N ASP A 156 -14.03 -12.95 17.21
CA ASP A 156 -15.27 -13.73 17.09
C ASP A 156 -15.35 -14.60 15.82
N GLY A 157 -14.35 -14.48 14.93
CA GLY A 157 -14.24 -15.22 13.68
C GLY A 157 -14.79 -14.48 12.46
N THR A 158 -15.38 -13.31 12.61
CA THR A 158 -15.87 -12.50 11.49
C THR A 158 -14.70 -12.02 10.63
N LEU A 159 -14.73 -12.34 9.34
CA LEU A 159 -13.75 -11.87 8.36
C LEU A 159 -14.26 -10.59 7.71
N LEU A 160 -13.44 -9.54 7.72
CA LEU A 160 -13.79 -8.23 7.21
C LEU A 160 -12.81 -7.79 6.12
N VAL A 161 -13.33 -7.08 5.11
CA VAL A 161 -12.55 -6.41 4.08
C VAL A 161 -12.69 -4.89 4.22
N GLY A 162 -11.57 -4.19 4.15
CA GLY A 162 -11.52 -2.73 4.20
C GLY A 162 -11.79 -2.10 2.83
N SER A 163 -12.37 -0.89 2.84
CA SER A 163 -12.73 -0.15 1.64
C SER A 163 -11.55 0.45 0.88
N GLN A 164 -10.42 0.71 1.53
CA GLN A 164 -9.23 1.23 0.86
C GLN A 164 -8.65 0.19 -0.09
N THR A 165 -8.25 0.64 -1.26
CA THR A 165 -7.61 -0.18 -2.28
C THR A 165 -6.22 0.32 -2.58
N PHE A 166 -5.34 -0.59 -2.97
CA PHE A 166 -4.00 -0.27 -3.40
C PHE A 166 -3.74 -0.81 -4.78
N GLU A 167 -3.52 0.12 -5.69
CA GLU A 167 -3.07 -0.15 -7.05
C GLU A 167 -1.62 0.29 -7.16
N SER A 168 -0.80 -0.54 -7.77
CA SER A 168 0.48 -0.04 -8.26
C SER A 168 0.20 0.94 -9.40
N PRO A 169 0.85 2.12 -9.47
CA PRO A 169 0.59 3.12 -10.50
C PRO A 169 1.10 2.69 -11.87
N GLN A 170 0.79 1.47 -12.27
CA GLN A 170 1.25 0.87 -13.50
C GLN A 170 0.16 0.89 -14.53
N ARG A 171 0.10 2.01 -15.23
CA ARG A 171 -0.67 2.04 -16.46
C ARG A 171 0.11 1.32 -17.56
N ARG A 172 -0.49 0.28 -18.14
CA ARG A 172 -0.05 -0.18 -19.44
C ARG A 172 -0.12 1.01 -20.40
N MET A 173 1.01 1.45 -20.90
CA MET A 173 1.00 2.28 -22.10
C MET A 173 0.50 1.39 -23.24
N ALA A 174 -0.62 1.80 -23.84
CA ALA A 174 -1.20 1.11 -24.99
C ALA A 174 -0.08 0.82 -26.03
N GLY A 175 0.10 -0.45 -26.37
CA GLY A 175 1.09 -0.91 -27.36
C GLY A 175 2.44 -1.35 -26.81
N SER A 176 2.74 -1.25 -25.51
CA SER A 176 3.96 -1.82 -24.96
C SER A 176 3.68 -3.18 -24.31
N GLN A 177 4.36 -4.22 -24.78
CA GLN A 177 4.38 -5.54 -24.12
C GLN A 177 5.36 -5.59 -22.93
N ARG A 178 5.93 -4.47 -22.53
CA ARG A 178 6.82 -4.41 -21.38
C ARG A 178 6.01 -4.19 -20.11
N PHE A 179 5.94 -5.21 -19.30
CA PHE A 179 5.54 -5.11 -17.89
C PHE A 179 6.59 -4.25 -17.17
N THR A 180 6.39 -2.96 -17.10
CA THR A 180 7.26 -2.06 -16.34
C THR A 180 6.82 -1.96 -14.89
N GLY A 181 6.27 -3.05 -14.38
CA GLY A 181 5.72 -3.14 -13.09
C GLY A 181 6.71 -3.05 -11.95
N ASN A 182 6.94 -1.86 -11.41
CA ASN A 182 7.71 -1.71 -10.19
C ASN A 182 6.86 -2.03 -8.97
N PHE A 183 7.45 -2.71 -7.99
CA PHE A 183 6.85 -2.80 -6.67
C PHE A 183 6.79 -1.42 -6.03
N VAL A 184 5.67 -1.12 -5.39
CA VAL A 184 5.47 0.09 -4.60
C VAL A 184 5.25 -0.27 -3.14
N VAL A 185 5.64 0.61 -2.24
CA VAL A 185 5.33 0.52 -0.82
C VAL A 185 4.14 1.43 -0.57
N SER A 186 3.10 0.86 0.02
CA SER A 186 1.90 1.58 0.45
C SER A 186 1.64 1.35 1.92
N GLU A 187 0.83 2.21 2.50
CA GLU A 187 0.42 2.15 3.90
C GLU A 187 -1.10 2.18 3.98
N VAL A 188 -1.64 1.36 4.87
CA VAL A 188 -3.06 1.30 5.21
C VAL A 188 -3.20 1.71 6.66
N THR A 189 -4.08 2.65 6.94
CA THR A 189 -4.58 2.98 8.28
C THR A 189 -5.93 2.29 8.51
N PHE A 190 -6.28 1.99 9.74
CA PHE A 190 -7.47 1.18 10.03
C PHE A 190 -8.64 1.99 10.57
N ASP A 191 -8.39 3.17 11.10
CA ASP A 191 -9.39 4.10 11.65
C ASP A 191 -10.32 4.71 10.60
N ASP A 192 -9.83 4.92 9.37
CA ASP A 192 -10.59 5.52 8.27
C ASP A 192 -11.23 4.48 7.33
N GLN A 193 -11.20 3.21 7.69
CA GLN A 193 -11.77 2.15 6.86
C GLN A 193 -13.29 2.05 7.04
N ARG A 194 -14.01 1.90 5.92
CA ARG A 194 -15.31 1.24 5.94
C ARG A 194 -15.06 -0.26 5.84
N TRP A 195 -15.76 -1.01 6.66
CA TRP A 195 -15.57 -2.45 6.74
C TRP A 195 -16.80 -3.19 6.21
N PHE A 196 -16.55 -4.26 5.47
CA PHE A 196 -17.57 -5.13 4.92
C PHE A 196 -17.28 -6.56 5.32
N GLU A 197 -18.30 -7.34 5.64
CA GLU A 197 -18.14 -8.77 5.86
C GLU A 197 -17.66 -9.45 4.58
N LEU A 198 -16.71 -10.37 4.71
CA LEU A 198 -16.18 -11.17 3.62
C LEU A 198 -16.55 -12.65 3.86
N ASP A 199 -17.16 -13.30 2.87
CA ASP A 199 -17.39 -14.73 2.90
C ASP A 199 -16.04 -15.47 2.80
N PRO A 200 -15.65 -16.29 3.79
CA PRO A 200 -14.33 -16.92 3.79
C PRO A 200 -14.19 -18.04 2.74
N ASP A 201 -15.29 -18.67 2.34
CA ASP A 201 -15.25 -19.80 1.41
C ASP A 201 -15.24 -19.34 -0.05
N LYS A 202 -15.99 -18.28 -0.36
CA LYS A 202 -16.17 -17.77 -1.72
C LYS A 202 -15.36 -16.51 -2.00
N VAL A 203 -14.85 -15.85 -0.96
CA VAL A 203 -14.17 -14.55 -1.02
C VAL A 203 -15.07 -13.50 -1.71
N VAL A 204 -16.30 -13.39 -1.23
CA VAL A 204 -17.32 -12.46 -1.74
C VAL A 204 -17.66 -11.45 -0.66
N VAL A 205 -17.63 -10.17 -1.05
CA VAL A 205 -17.99 -9.05 -0.17
C VAL A 205 -19.49 -9.05 0.09
N LYS A 206 -19.86 -8.96 1.35
CA LYS A 206 -21.25 -8.92 1.83
C LYS A 206 -21.66 -7.53 2.31
N LEU A 207 -22.34 -7.45 3.42
CA LEU A 207 -22.86 -6.20 3.99
C LEU A 207 -21.79 -5.42 4.75
N GLU A 208 -22.01 -4.12 4.81
CA GLU A 208 -21.20 -3.22 5.63
C GLU A 208 -21.39 -3.52 7.12
N VAL A 209 -20.28 -3.53 7.84
CA VAL A 209 -20.22 -3.71 9.30
C VAL A 209 -19.82 -2.40 9.93
N ASN A 210 -20.76 -1.78 10.66
CA ASN A 210 -20.52 -0.53 11.32
C ASN A 210 -19.75 -0.75 12.65
N ASN A 211 -18.70 0.04 12.87
CA ASN A 211 -17.91 0.06 14.10
C ASN A 211 -17.47 -1.33 14.60
N PRO A 212 -16.75 -2.12 13.78
CA PRO A 212 -16.23 -3.41 14.23
C PRO A 212 -15.24 -3.23 15.38
N ASP A 213 -15.18 -4.19 16.30
CA ASP A 213 -14.21 -4.18 17.38
C ASP A 213 -12.80 -4.55 16.86
N LEU A 214 -12.04 -3.54 16.47
CA LEU A 214 -10.66 -3.70 16.01
C LEU A 214 -9.64 -3.81 17.15
N SER A 215 -10.05 -3.77 18.41
CA SER A 215 -9.14 -3.92 19.56
C SER A 215 -8.65 -5.35 19.76
N ARG A 216 -9.29 -6.34 19.11
CA ARG A 216 -8.97 -7.77 19.20
C ARG A 216 -9.07 -8.45 17.84
N VAL A 217 -8.11 -8.18 16.98
CA VAL A 217 -8.01 -8.78 15.65
C VAL A 217 -7.16 -10.04 15.71
N ASP A 218 -7.68 -11.15 15.20
CA ASP A 218 -7.02 -12.47 15.19
C ASP A 218 -6.05 -12.64 14.02
N GLU A 219 -6.43 -12.10 12.85
CA GLU A 219 -5.66 -12.25 11.62
C GLU A 219 -5.69 -10.94 10.81
N ILE A 220 -4.63 -10.69 10.05
CA ILE A 220 -4.51 -9.53 9.17
C ILE A 220 -3.84 -9.92 7.86
N GLY A 221 -4.25 -9.33 6.77
CA GLY A 221 -3.68 -9.64 5.46
C GLY A 221 -4.31 -8.89 4.31
N TYR A 222 -4.44 -9.54 3.18
CA TYR A 222 -4.99 -8.95 1.97
C TYR A 222 -5.97 -9.88 1.25
N VAL A 223 -6.81 -9.27 0.43
CA VAL A 223 -7.66 -9.96 -0.54
C VAL A 223 -7.44 -9.38 -1.93
N ASP A 224 -7.40 -10.25 -2.93
CA ASP A 224 -7.52 -9.95 -4.35
C ASP A 224 -8.88 -10.48 -4.82
N LEU A 225 -9.80 -9.55 -5.10
CA LEU A 225 -11.17 -9.87 -5.51
C LEU A 225 -11.28 -10.23 -6.99
N MET A 226 -10.18 -10.15 -7.73
CA MET A 226 -10.13 -10.49 -9.14
C MET A 226 -9.47 -11.86 -9.36
N PRO A 227 -10.03 -12.70 -10.23
CA PRO A 227 -9.33 -13.91 -10.68
C PRO A 227 -8.02 -13.57 -11.37
N GLY A 228 -6.96 -14.32 -11.07
CA GLY A 228 -5.66 -14.16 -11.71
C GLY A 228 -5.70 -14.56 -13.18
N GLY A 229 -5.05 -13.78 -14.03
CA GLY A 229 -4.93 -14.03 -15.47
C GLY A 229 -3.52 -14.36 -15.94
N GLY A 230 -2.66 -14.81 -15.02
CA GLY A 230 -1.25 -14.99 -15.27
C GLY A 230 -0.59 -13.66 -15.63
N HIS A 231 0.27 -13.69 -16.65
CA HIS A 231 0.84 -12.47 -17.24
C HIS A 231 0.03 -11.97 -18.44
N GLY A 232 -1.20 -12.45 -18.60
CA GLY A 232 -2.10 -12.10 -19.68
C GLY A 232 -2.81 -10.76 -19.49
N THR A 233 -3.91 -10.56 -20.23
CA THR A 233 -4.68 -9.32 -20.22
C THR A 233 -5.39 -9.04 -18.89
N ALA A 234 -5.75 -10.07 -18.15
CA ALA A 234 -6.37 -9.93 -16.81
C ALA A 234 -5.37 -9.44 -15.77
N GLY A 235 -4.09 -9.79 -15.92
CA GLY A 235 -3.05 -9.39 -14.97
C GLY A 235 -2.96 -10.29 -13.74
N CYS A 236 -2.23 -9.82 -12.75
CA CYS A 236 -1.99 -10.52 -11.49
C CYS A 236 -1.58 -9.54 -10.39
N THR A 237 -1.46 -10.07 -9.18
CA THR A 237 -0.87 -9.33 -8.06
C THR A 237 0.35 -10.04 -7.51
N ASN A 238 1.26 -9.24 -6.95
CA ASN A 238 2.42 -9.72 -6.21
C ASN A 238 2.50 -8.98 -4.87
N VAL A 239 2.82 -9.70 -3.80
CA VAL A 239 3.04 -9.14 -2.46
C VAL A 239 4.40 -9.59 -1.96
N SER A 240 5.34 -8.65 -1.82
CA SER A 240 6.73 -8.95 -1.46
C SER A 240 6.96 -9.04 0.04
N TRP A 241 6.31 -8.17 0.81
CA TRP A 241 6.35 -8.23 2.28
C TRP A 241 5.17 -7.45 2.88
N ILE A 242 4.90 -7.78 4.14
CA ILE A 242 3.88 -7.12 4.98
C ILE A 242 4.54 -6.74 6.31
N GLU A 243 4.32 -5.52 6.78
CA GLU A 243 4.65 -5.01 8.11
C GLU A 243 3.39 -4.55 8.81
N VAL A 244 3.25 -4.91 10.08
CA VAL A 244 2.11 -4.49 10.91
C VAL A 244 2.61 -3.74 12.12
N TYR A 245 2.14 -2.51 12.29
CA TYR A 245 2.44 -1.62 13.41
C TYR A 245 1.18 -1.54 14.28
N ALA A 246 1.20 -2.26 15.39
CA ALA A 246 0.05 -2.42 16.27
C ALA A 246 0.50 -2.78 17.69
N ALA A 247 -0.38 -2.64 18.66
CA ALA A 247 -0.14 -3.19 19.99
C ALA A 247 -0.57 -4.67 20.06
N ALA A 248 0.18 -5.46 20.82
CA ALA A 248 -0.19 -6.83 21.12
C ALA A 248 -1.21 -6.88 22.27
N ARG A 249 -2.25 -7.70 22.11
CA ARG A 249 -3.22 -8.02 23.18
C ARG A 249 -3.13 -9.50 23.52
N LYS A 250 -3.23 -9.79 24.81
CA LYS A 250 -3.21 -11.19 25.30
C LYS A 250 -4.37 -11.99 24.70
N ARG A 251 -4.05 -13.21 24.19
CA ARG A 251 -5.04 -14.23 23.82
C ARG A 251 -5.73 -14.82 25.02
#